data_600a249d9b05f241f217e9973784697c
#
_entry.id   600a249d9b05f241f217e9973784697c
#
_cell.length_a   1.000
_cell.length_b   1.000
_cell.length_c   1.000
_cell.angle_alpha   90.00
_cell.angle_beta   90.00
_cell.angle_gamma   90.00
#
_symmetry.space_group_name_H-M   'P 1'
#
loop_
_entity.id
_entity.type
_entity.pdbx_description
1 polymer ?
#
loop_
_entity_poly.entity_id
_entity_poly.type
_entity_poly.pdbx_seq_one_letter_code
_entity_poly.pdbx_strand_id
1 'polypeptide(L)'
;EDHGQYDDVADIFWATGAALMVRTSDWHVHGGLDGRFFAHNEEIDFCWRLRSRGRRIVCIPQSTVYHVGGGTLPQDNPRKTYLNFRNNLTMLYKNLPEGELQHVMRWRTLLDWVAALQFLAKGDVPNFKAVWRARRDFKAWKHGFDDDRSLNIRLSIPDSIPERCNASLVVNYYLRHRRTFSQIFR
;
A
#
# COMPACT_ATOMS: atom_id res chain seq x y z
N GLU A 1 16.00 -8.37 -7.72
CA GLU A 1 16.37 -7.88 -9.06
C GLU A 1 15.57 -8.67 -10.08
N ASP A 2 15.25 -8.04 -11.21
CA ASP A 2 14.58 -8.68 -12.34
C ASP A 2 15.63 -9.46 -13.17
N HIS A 3 15.39 -10.74 -13.36
CA HIS A 3 16.19 -11.65 -14.17
C HIS A 3 15.33 -12.38 -15.21
N GLY A 4 14.21 -11.78 -15.64
CA GLY A 4 13.22 -12.39 -16.54
C GLY A 4 12.18 -13.27 -15.83
N GLN A 5 12.17 -13.31 -14.50
CA GLN A 5 11.20 -14.10 -13.74
C GLN A 5 9.79 -13.50 -13.67
N TYR A 6 9.60 -12.30 -14.23
CA TYR A 6 8.33 -11.59 -14.27
C TYR A 6 7.81 -11.36 -15.71
N ASP A 7 8.36 -12.11 -16.67
CA ASP A 7 8.03 -11.96 -18.10
C ASP A 7 6.74 -12.68 -18.51
N ASP A 8 6.08 -13.34 -17.55
CA ASP A 8 4.80 -14.00 -17.76
C ASP A 8 3.61 -13.11 -17.39
N VAL A 9 2.52 -13.27 -18.13
CA VAL A 9 1.23 -12.63 -17.78
C VAL A 9 0.74 -13.21 -16.46
N ALA A 10 0.54 -12.38 -15.46
CA ALA A 10 0.16 -12.81 -14.11
C ALA A 10 -0.90 -11.91 -13.47
N ASP A 11 -1.77 -12.53 -12.67
CA ASP A 11 -2.65 -11.78 -11.75
C ASP A 11 -1.81 -11.16 -10.65
N ILE A 12 -2.08 -9.89 -10.38
CA ILE A 12 -1.37 -9.11 -9.36
C ILE A 12 -2.37 -8.43 -8.43
N PHE A 13 -1.92 -8.09 -7.22
CA PHE A 13 -2.76 -7.38 -6.28
C PHE A 13 -2.94 -5.90 -6.65
N TRP A 14 -1.90 -5.24 -7.07
CA TRP A 14 -1.93 -3.83 -7.43
C TRP A 14 -0.92 -3.50 -8.52
N ALA A 15 -1.18 -2.42 -9.26
CA ALA A 15 -0.30 -1.86 -10.27
C ALA A 15 0.09 -0.43 -9.87
N THR A 16 1.31 -0.03 -10.24
CA THR A 16 1.77 1.35 -10.01
C THR A 16 0.98 2.34 -10.87
N GLY A 17 0.70 3.52 -10.32
CA GLY A 17 0.05 4.61 -11.06
C GLY A 17 0.80 5.07 -12.32
N ALA A 18 2.10 4.78 -12.42
CA ALA A 18 2.91 5.08 -13.60
C ALA A 18 2.57 4.21 -14.83
N ALA A 19 1.97 3.02 -14.64
CA ALA A 19 1.67 2.06 -15.69
C ALA A 19 0.35 1.34 -15.42
N LEU A 20 -0.70 2.08 -15.11
CA LEU A 20 -2.04 1.55 -14.83
C LEU A 20 -3.01 1.91 -15.95
N MET A 21 -3.62 0.89 -16.57
CA MET A 21 -4.74 1.03 -17.50
C MET A 21 -5.99 0.44 -16.86
N VAL A 22 -7.11 1.17 -16.91
CA VAL A 22 -8.37 0.80 -16.27
C VAL A 22 -9.53 1.03 -17.24
N ARG A 23 -10.52 0.12 -17.23
CA ARG A 23 -11.76 0.37 -17.96
C ARG A 23 -12.49 1.57 -17.35
N THR A 24 -12.96 2.48 -18.19
CA THR A 24 -13.66 3.70 -17.76
C THR A 24 -14.88 3.39 -16.87
N SER A 25 -15.62 2.30 -17.18
CA SER A 25 -16.73 1.85 -16.34
C SER A 25 -16.29 1.45 -14.93
N ASP A 26 -15.19 0.69 -14.80
CA ASP A 26 -14.65 0.30 -13.50
C ASP A 26 -14.11 1.53 -12.72
N TRP A 27 -13.48 2.47 -13.44
CA TRP A 27 -13.05 3.74 -12.83
C TRP A 27 -14.20 4.49 -12.16
N HIS A 28 -15.29 4.69 -12.89
CA HIS A 28 -16.46 5.43 -12.36
C HIS A 28 -17.20 4.66 -11.27
N VAL A 29 -17.47 3.37 -11.47
CA VAL A 29 -18.21 2.54 -10.49
C VAL A 29 -17.45 2.38 -9.18
N HIS A 30 -16.12 2.34 -9.24
CA HIS A 30 -15.28 2.16 -8.04
C HIS A 30 -14.66 3.46 -7.52
N GLY A 31 -14.99 4.62 -8.11
CA GLY A 31 -14.63 5.95 -7.60
C GLY A 31 -13.19 6.39 -7.86
N GLY A 32 -12.48 5.75 -8.82
CA GLY A 32 -11.14 6.15 -9.22
C GLY A 32 -10.12 6.26 -8.09
N LEU A 33 -9.10 7.10 -8.26
CA LEU A 33 -8.11 7.42 -7.23
C LEU A 33 -8.72 8.39 -6.20
N ASP A 34 -8.51 8.12 -4.93
CA ASP A 34 -8.97 9.01 -3.86
C ASP A 34 -8.03 10.22 -3.73
N GLY A 35 -8.44 11.37 -4.23
CA GLY A 35 -7.64 12.61 -4.25
C GLY A 35 -7.19 13.10 -2.87
N ARG A 36 -7.84 12.65 -1.79
CA ARG A 36 -7.43 12.97 -0.41
C ARG A 36 -6.05 12.42 -0.06
N PHE A 37 -5.59 11.37 -0.74
CA PHE A 37 -4.23 10.85 -0.57
C PHE A 37 -3.17 11.85 -1.06
N PHE A 38 -3.46 12.62 -2.08
CA PHE A 38 -2.57 13.55 -2.79
C PHE A 38 -1.49 12.81 -3.60
N ALA A 39 -0.68 11.96 -2.97
CA ALA A 39 0.33 11.13 -3.60
C ALA A 39 0.71 9.96 -2.68
N HIS A 40 1.05 8.83 -3.25
CA HIS A 40 1.40 7.55 -2.62
C HIS A 40 0.23 6.81 -1.95
N ASN A 41 0.10 5.55 -2.29
CA ASN A 41 -0.92 4.58 -1.87
C ASN A 41 -2.34 4.81 -2.44
N GLU A 42 -2.61 5.86 -3.22
CA GLU A 42 -3.90 6.07 -3.88
C GLU A 42 -4.19 4.98 -4.91
N GLU A 43 -3.18 4.57 -5.67
CA GLU A 43 -3.27 3.50 -6.65
C GLU A 43 -3.44 2.14 -5.97
N ILE A 44 -2.77 1.91 -4.85
CA ILE A 44 -2.92 0.66 -4.09
C ILE A 44 -4.31 0.58 -3.47
N ASP A 45 -4.82 1.69 -2.90
CA ASP A 45 -6.18 1.79 -2.37
C ASP A 45 -7.22 1.48 -3.46
N PHE A 46 -7.05 2.04 -4.66
CA PHE A 46 -7.94 1.81 -5.78
C PHE A 46 -7.88 0.35 -6.26
N CYS A 47 -6.70 -0.20 -6.43
CA CYS A 47 -6.51 -1.61 -6.78
C CYS A 47 -7.12 -2.56 -5.74
N TRP A 48 -6.98 -2.24 -4.45
CA TRP A 48 -7.60 -3.02 -3.37
C TRP A 48 -9.12 -3.01 -3.50
N ARG A 49 -9.73 -1.84 -3.73
CA ARG A 49 -11.18 -1.74 -3.95
C ARG A 49 -11.66 -2.54 -5.18
N LEU A 50 -10.90 -2.53 -6.27
CA LEU A 50 -11.18 -3.35 -7.45
C LEU A 50 -11.10 -4.85 -7.12
N ARG A 51 -9.98 -5.28 -6.53
CA ARG A 51 -9.75 -6.70 -6.19
C ARG A 51 -10.78 -7.22 -5.19
N SER A 52 -11.08 -6.47 -4.13
CA SER A 52 -12.09 -6.86 -3.13
C SER A 52 -13.50 -7.01 -3.70
N ARG A 53 -13.77 -6.40 -4.85
CA ARG A 53 -15.04 -6.49 -5.59
C ARG A 53 -14.99 -7.48 -6.78
N GLY A 54 -14.01 -8.39 -6.77
CA GLY A 54 -13.88 -9.47 -7.75
C GLY A 54 -13.31 -9.04 -9.11
N ARG A 55 -12.75 -7.83 -9.23
CA ARG A 55 -12.05 -7.41 -10.46
C ARG A 55 -10.64 -8.01 -10.49
N ARG A 56 -10.22 -8.46 -11.67
CA ARG A 56 -8.85 -8.93 -11.90
C ARG A 56 -7.95 -7.75 -12.26
N ILE A 57 -6.73 -7.77 -11.77
CA ILE A 57 -5.64 -6.89 -12.18
C ILE A 57 -4.55 -7.78 -12.72
N VAL A 58 -4.09 -7.50 -13.92
CA VAL A 58 -3.16 -8.37 -14.66
C VAL A 58 -1.94 -7.57 -15.06
N CYS A 59 -0.75 -8.09 -14.79
CA CYS A 59 0.49 -7.60 -15.36
C CYS A 59 0.65 -8.17 -16.77
N ILE A 60 0.92 -7.30 -17.76
CA ILE A 60 1.19 -7.66 -19.16
C ILE A 60 2.61 -7.22 -19.49
N PRO A 61 3.63 -8.09 -19.36
CA PRO A 61 5.04 -7.72 -19.50
C PRO A 61 5.41 -7.22 -20.90
N GLN A 62 4.63 -7.60 -21.93
CA GLN A 62 4.83 -7.12 -23.30
C GLN A 62 4.55 -5.63 -23.46
N SER A 63 3.87 -5.00 -22.49
CA SER A 63 3.62 -3.56 -22.46
C SER A 63 4.60 -2.87 -21.52
N THR A 64 5.71 -2.41 -22.07
CA THR A 64 6.79 -1.77 -21.30
C THR A 64 6.59 -0.26 -21.21
N VAL A 65 6.68 0.27 -19.99
CA VAL A 65 6.63 1.71 -19.70
C VAL A 65 7.93 2.14 -19.00
N TYR A 66 8.57 3.18 -19.53
CA TYR A 66 9.75 3.79 -18.91
C TYR A 66 9.30 4.92 -17.96
N HIS A 67 9.66 4.80 -16.70
CA HIS A 67 9.27 5.76 -15.67
C HIS A 67 10.47 6.39 -14.97
N VAL A 68 10.50 7.73 -14.94
CA VAL A 68 11.51 8.49 -14.17
C VAL A 68 11.09 8.53 -12.71
N GLY A 69 11.65 7.64 -11.90
CA GLY A 69 11.38 7.60 -10.46
C GLY A 69 11.77 8.88 -9.75
N GLY A 70 10.92 9.36 -8.82
CA GLY A 70 11.22 10.54 -7.99
C GLY A 70 10.92 11.89 -8.64
N GLY A 71 10.26 11.92 -9.80
CA GLY A 71 9.95 13.18 -10.51
C GLY A 71 9.05 14.13 -9.72
N THR A 72 8.16 13.62 -8.87
CA THR A 72 7.25 14.47 -8.07
C THR A 72 7.83 14.82 -6.69
N LEU A 73 8.48 13.88 -6.03
CA LEU A 73 9.10 14.08 -4.69
C LEU A 73 10.42 13.28 -4.62
N PRO A 74 11.57 13.93 -4.31
CA PRO A 74 12.84 13.25 -4.08
C PRO A 74 12.75 12.17 -2.99
N GLN A 75 13.63 11.17 -3.06
CA GLN A 75 13.56 10.01 -2.14
C GLN A 75 13.70 10.41 -0.66
N ASP A 76 14.54 11.39 -0.33
CA ASP A 76 14.83 11.80 1.06
C ASP A 76 13.93 12.95 1.54
N ASN A 77 12.86 13.25 0.84
CA ASN A 77 11.96 14.35 1.22
C ASN A 77 11.06 13.93 2.39
N PRO A 78 11.11 14.64 3.54
CA PRO A 78 10.25 14.33 4.70
C PRO A 78 8.75 14.37 4.41
N ARG A 79 8.32 15.17 3.40
CA ARG A 79 6.93 15.17 2.93
C ARG A 79 6.55 13.82 2.30
N LYS A 80 7.45 13.21 1.55
CA LYS A 80 7.25 11.87 0.98
C LYS A 80 7.09 10.82 2.09
N THR A 81 7.99 10.84 3.08
CA THR A 81 7.90 9.98 4.27
C THR A 81 6.56 10.18 4.98
N TYR A 82 6.18 11.42 5.26
CA TYR A 82 4.90 11.75 5.89
C TYR A 82 3.71 11.15 5.12
N LEU A 83 3.64 11.40 3.80
CA LEU A 83 2.56 10.90 2.97
C LEU A 83 2.51 9.36 2.94
N ASN A 84 3.65 8.71 2.78
CA ASN A 84 3.72 7.25 2.78
C ASN A 84 3.19 6.64 4.08
N PHE A 85 3.59 7.16 5.23
CA PHE A 85 3.14 6.62 6.52
C PHE A 85 1.66 6.93 6.78
N ARG A 86 1.21 8.18 6.57
CA ARG A 86 -0.19 8.58 6.77
C ARG A 86 -1.12 7.82 5.82
N ASN A 87 -0.79 7.79 4.55
CA ASN A 87 -1.63 7.20 3.51
C ASN A 87 -1.69 5.67 3.64
N ASN A 88 -0.57 5.02 3.98
CA ASN A 88 -0.58 3.58 4.23
C ASN A 88 -1.51 3.21 5.39
N LEU A 89 -1.47 3.95 6.51
CA LEU A 89 -2.40 3.74 7.62
C LEU A 89 -3.85 3.95 7.19
N THR A 90 -4.11 4.98 6.36
CA THR A 90 -5.46 5.28 5.85
C THR A 90 -5.96 4.19 4.91
N MET A 91 -5.12 3.74 3.98
CA MET A 91 -5.44 2.64 3.06
C MET A 91 -5.78 1.34 3.83
N LEU A 92 -4.97 0.99 4.83
CA LEU A 92 -5.24 -0.17 5.69
C LEU A 92 -6.57 0.00 6.44
N TYR A 93 -6.82 1.19 7.00
CA TYR A 93 -8.07 1.50 7.69
C TYR A 93 -9.29 1.35 6.77
N LYS A 94 -9.21 1.88 5.55
CA LYS A 94 -10.31 1.84 4.58
C LYS A 94 -10.67 0.44 4.11
N ASN A 95 -9.69 -0.48 4.02
CA ASN A 95 -9.86 -1.71 3.25
C ASN A 95 -9.72 -3.01 4.05
N LEU A 96 -9.08 -2.99 5.24
CA LEU A 96 -8.92 -4.21 6.03
C LEU A 96 -10.24 -4.66 6.67
N PRO A 97 -10.55 -5.97 6.61
CA PRO A 97 -11.65 -6.55 7.36
C PRO A 97 -11.57 -6.25 8.85
N GLU A 98 -12.74 -6.17 9.53
CA GLU A 98 -12.81 -5.79 10.94
C GLU A 98 -11.96 -6.71 11.84
N GLY A 99 -12.01 -8.03 11.62
CA GLY A 99 -11.25 -9.00 12.40
C GLY A 99 -9.72 -8.89 12.27
N GLU A 100 -9.23 -8.23 11.22
CA GLU A 100 -7.80 -8.08 10.96
C GLU A 100 -7.26 -6.69 11.34
N LEU A 101 -8.11 -5.66 11.26
CA LEU A 101 -7.71 -4.27 11.39
C LEU A 101 -6.91 -4.01 12.65
N GLN A 102 -7.40 -4.42 13.81
CA GLN A 102 -6.73 -4.14 15.09
C GLN A 102 -5.37 -4.80 15.17
N HIS A 103 -5.27 -6.07 14.74
CA HIS A 103 -4.01 -6.80 14.75
C HIS A 103 -2.98 -6.14 13.84
N VAL A 104 -3.34 -5.86 12.60
CA VAL A 104 -2.45 -5.21 11.63
C VAL A 104 -2.03 -3.82 12.10
N MET A 105 -2.95 -3.01 12.64
CA MET A 105 -2.64 -1.67 13.12
C MET A 105 -1.71 -1.66 14.34
N ARG A 106 -1.77 -2.68 15.21
CA ARG A 106 -0.81 -2.85 16.32
C ARG A 106 0.60 -3.13 15.78
N TRP A 107 0.74 -4.08 14.85
CA TRP A 107 2.02 -4.37 14.20
C TRP A 107 2.57 -3.15 13.44
N ARG A 108 1.72 -2.45 12.69
CA ARG A 108 2.12 -1.20 12.03
C ARG A 108 2.60 -0.16 13.03
N THR A 109 1.96 -0.08 14.20
CA THR A 109 2.41 0.85 15.23
C THR A 109 3.84 0.55 15.67
N LEU A 110 4.13 -0.71 15.96
CA LEU A 110 5.48 -1.14 16.34
C LEU A 110 6.50 -0.84 15.23
N LEU A 111 6.21 -1.27 14.00
CA LEU A 111 7.11 -1.12 12.85
C LEU A 111 7.34 0.36 12.48
N ASP A 112 6.32 1.20 12.58
CA ASP A 112 6.45 2.63 12.31
C ASP A 112 7.38 3.32 13.33
N TRP A 113 7.29 2.91 14.61
CA TRP A 113 8.20 3.44 15.62
C TRP A 113 9.63 2.91 15.46
N VAL A 114 9.81 1.65 15.04
CA VAL A 114 11.14 1.13 14.69
C VAL A 114 11.74 1.94 13.54
N ALA A 115 10.97 2.22 12.49
CA ALA A 115 11.41 3.05 11.38
C ALA A 115 11.74 4.49 11.82
N ALA A 116 10.91 5.09 12.67
CA ALA A 116 11.15 6.42 13.23
C ALA A 116 12.47 6.46 14.02
N LEU A 117 12.69 5.47 14.89
CA LEU A 117 13.94 5.38 15.66
C LEU A 117 15.17 5.16 14.77
N GLN A 118 15.04 4.42 13.66
CA GLN A 118 16.12 4.30 12.67
C GLN A 118 16.49 5.65 12.04
N PHE A 119 15.50 6.48 11.69
CA PHE A 119 15.78 7.84 11.21
C PHE A 119 16.52 8.65 12.26
N LEU A 120 16.06 8.60 13.52
CA LEU A 120 16.68 9.32 14.62
C LEU A 120 18.13 8.85 14.86
N ALA A 121 18.40 7.54 14.85
CA ALA A 121 19.74 6.97 15.00
C ALA A 121 20.70 7.38 13.87
N LYS A 122 20.18 7.70 12.69
CA LYS A 122 20.93 8.24 11.55
C LYS A 122 21.07 9.77 11.56
N GLY A 123 20.54 10.45 12.59
CA GLY A 123 20.52 11.91 12.66
C GLY A 123 19.45 12.57 11.77
N ASP A 124 18.58 11.79 11.14
CA ASP A 124 17.53 12.29 10.25
C ASP A 124 16.27 12.68 11.05
N VAL A 125 16.38 13.75 11.80
CA VAL A 125 15.30 14.31 12.61
C VAL A 125 14.09 14.75 11.76
N PRO A 126 14.24 15.31 10.55
CA PRO A 126 13.09 15.63 9.71
C PRO A 126 12.20 14.44 9.38
N ASN A 127 12.79 13.29 8.97
CA ASN A 127 12.02 12.08 8.67
C ASN A 127 11.45 11.42 9.93
N PHE A 128 12.16 11.44 11.07
CA PHE A 128 11.59 11.06 12.37
C PHE A 128 10.30 11.84 12.68
N LYS A 129 10.36 13.18 12.58
CA LYS A 129 9.20 14.06 12.80
C LYS A 129 8.08 13.79 11.79
N ALA A 130 8.41 13.43 10.55
CA ALA A 130 7.45 13.10 9.50
C ALA A 130 6.62 11.85 9.88
N VAL A 131 7.27 10.79 10.38
CA VAL A 131 6.57 9.58 10.86
C VAL A 131 5.66 9.89 12.04
N TRP A 132 6.17 10.64 13.03
CA TRP A 132 5.38 11.04 14.20
C TRP A 132 4.14 11.85 13.82
N ARG A 133 4.30 12.86 12.94
CA ARG A 133 3.19 13.67 12.42
C ARG A 133 2.19 12.83 11.64
N ALA A 134 2.66 11.93 10.78
CA ALA A 134 1.80 11.05 9.99
C ALA A 134 0.86 10.23 10.88
N ARG A 135 1.37 9.68 11.97
CA ARG A 135 0.58 8.90 12.91
C ARG A 135 -0.41 9.75 13.72
N ARG A 136 0.04 10.94 14.17
CA ARG A 136 -0.83 11.90 14.86
C ARG A 136 -1.99 12.32 13.94
N ASP A 137 -1.65 12.74 12.74
CA ASP A 137 -2.61 13.28 11.79
C ASP A 137 -3.57 12.18 11.29
N PHE A 138 -3.09 10.93 11.12
CA PHE A 138 -3.96 9.80 10.83
C PHE A 138 -5.05 9.59 11.91
N LYS A 139 -4.69 9.71 13.20
CA LYS A 139 -5.69 9.55 14.29
C LYS A 139 -6.84 10.57 14.19
N ALA A 140 -6.51 11.81 13.84
CA ALA A 140 -7.51 12.87 13.67
C ALA A 140 -8.29 12.70 12.35
N TRP A 141 -7.62 12.22 11.31
CA TRP A 141 -8.14 12.20 9.95
C TRP A 141 -8.95 10.96 9.59
N LYS A 142 -8.68 9.83 10.23
CA LYS A 142 -9.28 8.52 9.86
C LYS A 142 -10.80 8.51 9.84
N HIS A 143 -11.46 9.26 10.73
CA HIS A 143 -12.91 9.30 10.81
C HIS A 143 -13.59 9.96 9.58
N GLY A 144 -12.86 10.74 8.80
CA GLY A 144 -13.31 11.21 7.49
C GLY A 144 -13.41 10.12 6.43
N PHE A 145 -13.05 8.86 6.76
CA PHE A 145 -13.11 7.69 5.88
C PHE A 145 -14.03 6.58 6.43
N ASP A 146 -14.82 6.84 7.45
CA ASP A 146 -15.69 5.83 8.07
C ASP A 146 -16.76 5.32 7.08
N ASP A 147 -17.32 6.21 6.28
CA ASP A 147 -18.29 5.85 5.22
C ASP A 147 -17.62 5.04 4.11
N ASP A 148 -16.42 5.45 3.66
CA ASP A 148 -15.64 4.70 2.67
C ASP A 148 -15.33 3.29 3.18
N ARG A 149 -14.89 3.17 4.44
CA ARG A 149 -14.63 1.89 5.08
C ARG A 149 -15.86 1.02 5.08
N SER A 150 -16.99 1.56 5.57
CA SER A 150 -18.25 0.84 5.65
C SER A 150 -18.69 0.33 4.28
N LEU A 151 -18.54 1.16 3.24
CA LEU A 151 -18.86 0.81 1.87
C LEU A 151 -17.90 -0.29 1.35
N ASN A 152 -16.59 -0.14 1.55
CA ASN A 152 -15.60 -1.09 1.07
C ASN A 152 -15.78 -2.47 1.70
N ILE A 153 -16.01 -2.54 3.01
CA ILE A 153 -16.26 -3.81 3.71
C ILE A 153 -17.55 -4.45 3.23
N ARG A 154 -18.63 -3.69 3.08
CA ARG A 154 -19.93 -4.19 2.61
C ARG A 154 -19.87 -4.75 1.18
N LEU A 155 -19.08 -4.15 0.30
CA LEU A 155 -18.93 -4.55 -1.10
C LEU A 155 -17.84 -5.59 -1.32
N SER A 156 -17.07 -5.93 -0.29
CA SER A 156 -16.00 -6.91 -0.39
C SER A 156 -16.56 -8.33 -0.50
N ILE A 157 -16.05 -9.05 -1.48
CA ILE A 157 -16.31 -10.48 -1.66
C ILE A 157 -15.27 -11.26 -0.87
N PRO A 158 -15.67 -12.16 0.04
CA PRO A 158 -14.72 -13.01 0.77
C PRO A 158 -13.77 -13.75 -0.20
N ASP A 159 -12.50 -13.87 0.21
CA ASP A 159 -11.46 -14.60 -0.54
C ASP A 159 -11.20 -14.11 -1.97
N SER A 160 -11.66 -12.90 -2.29
CA SER A 160 -11.50 -12.31 -3.64
C SER A 160 -10.06 -11.89 -3.98
N ILE A 161 -9.15 -11.90 -3.02
CA ILE A 161 -7.76 -11.44 -3.18
C ILE A 161 -6.78 -12.56 -2.78
N PRO A 162 -6.60 -13.59 -3.62
CA PRO A 162 -5.69 -14.70 -3.31
C PRO A 162 -4.20 -14.25 -3.26
N GLU A 163 -3.86 -13.14 -3.91
CA GLU A 163 -2.51 -12.57 -3.91
C GLU A 163 -2.16 -11.85 -2.59
N ARG A 164 -3.14 -11.68 -1.70
CA ARG A 164 -2.88 -11.07 -0.39
C ARG A 164 -2.16 -12.04 0.53
N CYS A 165 -0.94 -11.70 0.91
CA CYS A 165 -0.15 -12.50 1.83
C CYS A 165 -0.42 -12.13 3.28
N ASN A 166 -0.71 -13.12 4.12
CA ASN A 166 -0.90 -12.96 5.57
C ASN A 166 0.42 -13.04 6.36
N ALA A 167 1.58 -12.97 5.69
CA ALA A 167 2.88 -13.03 6.33
C ALA A 167 3.54 -11.64 6.42
N SER A 168 4.20 -11.36 7.53
CA SER A 168 5.02 -10.16 7.65
C SER A 168 6.29 -10.29 6.81
N LEU A 169 6.45 -9.46 5.78
CA LEU A 169 7.67 -9.38 4.98
C LEU A 169 8.89 -9.00 5.84
N VAL A 170 8.72 -8.08 6.79
CA VAL A 170 9.79 -7.63 7.70
C VAL A 170 10.30 -8.79 8.55
N VAL A 171 9.39 -9.55 9.15
CA VAL A 171 9.76 -10.74 9.95
C VAL A 171 10.45 -11.79 9.08
N ASN A 172 9.90 -12.07 7.89
CA ASN A 172 10.50 -13.05 6.99
C ASN A 172 11.90 -12.61 6.54
N TYR A 173 12.06 -11.37 6.14
CA TYR A 173 13.33 -10.88 5.63
C TYR A 173 14.42 -10.77 6.70
N TYR A 174 14.12 -10.11 7.84
CA TYR A 174 15.12 -9.80 8.87
C TYR A 174 15.30 -10.90 9.91
N LEU A 175 14.24 -11.60 10.32
CA LEU A 175 14.31 -12.61 11.38
C LEU A 175 14.42 -14.03 10.84
N ARG A 176 13.74 -14.35 9.71
CA ARG A 176 13.76 -15.69 9.12
C ARG A 176 14.74 -15.81 7.96
N HIS A 177 15.46 -14.73 7.62
CA HIS A 177 16.43 -14.65 6.52
C HIS A 177 15.88 -15.11 5.15
N ARG A 178 14.57 -15.02 4.93
CA ARG A 178 13.91 -15.31 3.66
C ARG A 178 13.97 -14.08 2.76
N ARG A 179 14.87 -14.08 1.79
CA ARG A 179 15.21 -12.88 1.01
C ARG A 179 14.61 -12.86 -0.39
N THR A 180 14.00 -13.96 -0.84
CA THR A 180 13.38 -14.06 -2.16
C THR A 180 11.89 -14.29 -2.06
N PHE A 181 11.14 -13.90 -3.08
CA PHE A 181 9.70 -14.12 -3.17
C PHE A 181 9.34 -15.60 -2.99
N SER A 182 10.02 -16.49 -3.69
CA SER A 182 9.80 -17.94 -3.62
C SER A 182 10.06 -18.57 -2.24
N GLN A 183 10.90 -17.94 -1.40
CA GLN A 183 11.12 -18.41 -0.02
C GLN A 183 10.00 -17.98 0.94
N ILE A 184 9.24 -16.94 0.59
CA ILE A 184 8.20 -16.38 1.45
C ILE A 184 6.82 -16.97 1.11
N PHE A 185 6.57 -17.23 -0.17
CA PHE A 185 5.25 -17.56 -0.73
C PHE A 185 5.13 -18.99 -1.28
N ARG A 186 6.01 -19.87 -0.91
CA ARG A 186 5.90 -21.29 -1.17
C ARG A 186 5.43 -22.04 0.06
#